data_d61de49c5e5a932882baae7c56d7ee51
#
_entry.id   d61de49c5e5a932882baae7c56d7ee51
#
_cell.length_a   1.000
_cell.length_b   1.000
_cell.length_c   1.000
_cell.angle_alpha   90.00
_cell.angle_beta   90.00
_cell.angle_gamma   90.00
#
_symmetry.space_group_name_H-M   'P 1'
#
loop_
_entity.id
_entity.type
_entity.pdbx_description
1 polymer ?
#
loop_
_entity_poly.entity_id
_entity_poly.type
_entity_poly.pdbx_seq_one_letter_code
_entity_poly.pdbx_strand_id
1 'polypeptide(L)'
;MASYRKLSNGKWEVTIDLGRNPATGKRMRKFKSGFKTKKEAISYANSFSVDIANGLNVIDNKVKLKDFILSWYNDYKIKTISLNTRAGYENRINNYIIPYLGEIELGKVNTATVQQFYNELINQNLKPNTVKKIIEVLTGCFKYAKKLNLVNAIPTDIEKVPETSAKVIVWDEHQLKYFLNEIKDNWLYLPCLIISLTGLRIGELCGLRWENVDLNEGIIHVREQVLNDKKNHSLIHTKILKTNAAFRDISIPKGLINILKELKENRPNCLLNDFVILDRKNNMCNPRNVSMDFTHKVSKYKDTLEDKIKSSKKEINNYMQLPQISIHGLRHTHATILLLKGENAKVISERLGHTSVKITLDTYSHVLPSMKKQTADLLDNVFNDI
;
A
#
# COMPACT_ATOMS: atom_id res chain seq x y z
N MET A 1 11.30 44.40 -17.05
CA MET A 1 12.49 45.11 -17.65
C MET A 1 13.68 44.87 -16.74
N ALA A 2 14.88 44.70 -17.35
CA ALA A 2 16.13 44.56 -16.57
C ALA A 2 16.98 45.84 -16.72
N SER A 3 17.61 46.27 -15.64
CA SER A 3 18.57 47.37 -15.64
C SER A 3 19.95 46.87 -15.20
N TYR A 4 21.00 47.48 -15.75
CA TYR A 4 22.41 47.06 -15.57
C TYR A 4 23.23 48.20 -15.03
N ARG A 5 23.98 47.97 -13.95
CA ARG A 5 24.83 48.99 -13.33
C ARG A 5 26.24 48.44 -13.12
N LYS A 6 27.27 49.23 -13.46
CA LYS A 6 28.64 48.91 -13.13
C LYS A 6 28.94 49.39 -11.70
N LEU A 7 29.45 48.50 -10.86
CA LEU A 7 29.80 48.79 -9.48
C LEU A 7 31.22 49.41 -9.40
N SER A 8 31.53 50.05 -8.28
CA SER A 8 32.85 50.65 -8.00
C SER A 8 34.00 49.67 -8.09
N ASN A 9 33.76 48.38 -7.81
CA ASN A 9 34.73 47.28 -7.92
C ASN A 9 34.92 46.74 -9.36
N GLY A 10 34.38 47.43 -10.38
CA GLY A 10 34.49 47.07 -11.79
C GLY A 10 33.55 45.97 -12.25
N LYS A 11 32.83 45.32 -11.36
CA LYS A 11 31.86 44.26 -11.69
C LYS A 11 30.49 44.82 -12.04
N TRP A 12 29.68 44.02 -12.74
CA TRP A 12 28.32 44.42 -13.15
C TRP A 12 27.29 43.82 -12.21
N GLU A 13 26.23 44.61 -12.01
CA GLU A 13 25.00 44.23 -11.30
C GLU A 13 23.83 44.32 -12.26
N VAL A 14 22.88 43.37 -12.15
CA VAL A 14 21.60 43.39 -12.84
C VAL A 14 20.47 43.49 -11.82
N THR A 15 19.50 44.38 -12.13
CA THR A 15 18.22 44.45 -11.39
C THR A 15 17.11 44.08 -12.35
N ILE A 16 16.35 43.05 -12.03
CA ILE A 16 15.24 42.56 -12.84
C ILE A 16 13.93 42.90 -12.10
N ASP A 17 13.04 43.61 -12.77
CA ASP A 17 11.72 43.96 -12.26
C ASP A 17 10.76 42.78 -12.47
N LEU A 18 10.18 42.29 -11.39
CA LEU A 18 9.26 41.13 -11.35
C LEU A 18 7.78 41.58 -11.27
N GLY A 19 7.49 42.87 -11.39
CA GLY A 19 6.15 43.39 -11.21
C GLY A 19 5.77 43.67 -9.75
N ARG A 20 4.47 43.67 -9.47
CA ARG A 20 3.95 43.85 -8.10
C ARG A 20 3.45 42.56 -7.51
N ASN A 21 3.69 42.35 -6.22
CA ASN A 21 3.13 41.21 -5.48
C ASN A 21 1.60 41.33 -5.45
N PRO A 22 0.85 40.35 -5.97
CA PRO A 22 -0.62 40.43 -6.04
C PRO A 22 -1.29 40.54 -4.64
N ALA A 23 -0.67 40.00 -3.61
CA ALA A 23 -1.22 39.99 -2.24
C ALA A 23 -0.89 41.27 -1.47
N THR A 24 0.26 41.91 -1.73
CA THR A 24 0.74 43.07 -0.94
C THR A 24 0.82 44.38 -1.75
N GLY A 25 0.65 44.35 -3.05
CA GLY A 25 0.81 45.49 -3.97
C GLY A 25 2.25 46.04 -4.10
N LYS A 26 3.19 45.52 -3.31
CA LYS A 26 4.59 46.01 -3.31
C LYS A 26 5.35 45.54 -4.53
N ARG A 27 6.24 46.42 -5.05
CA ARG A 27 7.08 46.14 -6.23
C ARG A 27 8.15 45.11 -5.89
N MET A 28 8.23 44.04 -6.66
CA MET A 28 9.22 42.98 -6.51
C MET A 28 10.36 43.18 -7.48
N ARG A 29 11.61 43.10 -6.99
CA ARG A 29 12.82 43.23 -7.82
C ARG A 29 13.83 42.16 -7.39
N LYS A 30 14.53 41.56 -8.37
CA LYS A 30 15.67 40.67 -8.11
C LYS A 30 16.97 41.38 -8.47
N PHE A 31 17.93 41.32 -7.56
CA PHE A 31 19.27 41.90 -7.72
C PHE A 31 20.27 40.73 -7.81
N LYS A 32 21.22 40.82 -8.74
CA LYS A 32 22.39 39.95 -8.78
C LYS A 32 23.59 40.73 -9.27
N SER A 33 24.69 40.67 -8.50
CA SER A 33 25.94 41.33 -8.78
C SER A 33 27.08 40.32 -8.95
N GLY A 34 28.23 40.78 -9.38
CA GLY A 34 29.46 39.98 -9.46
C GLY A 34 29.83 39.52 -10.86
N PHE A 35 29.07 39.92 -11.90
CA PHE A 35 29.41 39.62 -13.30
C PHE A 35 30.66 40.35 -13.74
N LYS A 36 31.56 39.69 -14.46
CA LYS A 36 32.78 40.30 -14.99
C LYS A 36 32.49 41.24 -16.15
N THR A 37 31.48 40.97 -16.96
CA THR A 37 31.10 41.73 -18.14
C THR A 37 29.62 42.08 -18.14
N LYS A 38 29.24 43.16 -18.85
CA LYS A 38 27.84 43.53 -19.11
C LYS A 38 27.13 42.40 -19.88
N LYS A 39 27.83 41.73 -20.81
CA LYS A 39 27.30 40.63 -21.62
C LYS A 39 26.86 39.44 -20.76
N GLU A 40 27.64 39.09 -19.75
CA GLU A 40 27.24 38.04 -18.75
C GLU A 40 26.00 38.45 -17.96
N ALA A 41 25.90 39.70 -17.53
CA ALA A 41 24.73 40.19 -16.81
C ALA A 41 23.48 40.20 -17.69
N ILE A 42 23.60 40.52 -19.00
CA ILE A 42 22.51 40.43 -19.97
C ILE A 42 22.09 38.99 -20.22
N SER A 43 23.06 38.09 -20.44
CA SER A 43 22.77 36.64 -20.60
C SER A 43 22.00 36.06 -19.40
N TYR A 44 22.43 36.42 -18.19
CA TYR A 44 21.72 36.07 -16.98
C TYR A 44 20.28 36.62 -16.91
N ALA A 45 20.08 37.90 -17.29
CA ALA A 45 18.76 38.51 -17.30
C ALA A 45 17.82 37.83 -18.33
N ASN A 46 18.36 37.47 -19.50
CA ASN A 46 17.60 36.79 -20.53
C ASN A 46 17.21 35.37 -20.11
N SER A 47 18.13 34.57 -19.57
CA SER A 47 17.80 33.24 -19.07
C SER A 47 16.75 33.32 -17.95
N PHE A 48 16.89 34.29 -17.07
CA PHE A 48 15.93 34.52 -15.99
C PHE A 48 14.55 34.98 -16.49
N SER A 49 14.49 35.76 -17.59
CA SER A 49 13.23 36.16 -18.21
C SER A 49 12.54 34.97 -18.90
N VAL A 50 13.30 34.07 -19.50
CA VAL A 50 12.79 32.83 -20.08
C VAL A 50 12.21 31.91 -18.94
N ASP A 51 12.89 31.85 -17.81
CA ASP A 51 12.40 31.10 -16.64
C ASP A 51 11.07 31.64 -16.11
N ILE A 52 10.92 32.99 -16.06
CA ILE A 52 9.64 33.64 -15.71
C ILE A 52 8.56 33.36 -16.76
N ALA A 53 8.90 33.47 -18.04
CA ALA A 53 7.96 33.21 -19.14
C ALA A 53 7.47 31.75 -19.13
N ASN A 54 8.31 30.80 -18.66
CA ASN A 54 7.98 29.40 -18.44
C ASN A 54 7.21 29.16 -17.13
N GLY A 55 6.75 30.24 -16.46
CA GLY A 55 5.89 30.12 -15.27
C GLY A 55 6.62 29.82 -13.95
N LEU A 56 7.97 29.99 -13.92
CA LEU A 56 8.71 29.84 -12.68
C LEU A 56 8.42 30.99 -11.72
N ASN A 57 8.00 30.61 -10.51
CA ASN A 57 8.06 31.53 -9.36
C ASN A 57 9.54 31.73 -8.96
N VAL A 58 10.15 32.75 -9.53
CA VAL A 58 11.55 33.10 -9.28
C VAL A 58 11.71 33.95 -7.99
N ILE A 59 10.79 33.80 -7.08
CA ILE A 59 10.97 34.24 -5.69
C ILE A 59 12.08 33.33 -5.12
N ASP A 60 13.09 33.96 -4.55
CA ASP A 60 14.30 33.33 -3.98
C ASP A 60 13.91 32.15 -3.06
N ASN A 61 13.74 30.98 -3.68
CA ASN A 61 13.27 29.77 -2.99
C ASN A 61 14.45 29.11 -2.25
N LYS A 62 14.92 29.81 -1.22
CA LYS A 62 15.80 29.20 -0.19
C LYS A 62 15.05 28.24 0.72
N VAL A 63 13.79 27.92 0.37
CA VAL A 63 12.98 26.96 1.11
C VAL A 63 13.66 25.59 1.03
N LYS A 64 14.03 25.05 2.16
CA LYS A 64 14.60 23.71 2.26
C LYS A 64 13.53 22.66 1.97
N LEU A 65 13.95 21.53 1.40
CA LEU A 65 13.03 20.43 1.11
C LEU A 65 12.29 19.96 2.37
N LYS A 66 12.95 19.94 3.55
CA LYS A 66 12.31 19.53 4.81
C LYS A 66 11.09 20.40 5.17
N ASP A 67 11.23 21.71 5.02
CA ASP A 67 10.17 22.64 5.39
C ASP A 67 8.99 22.54 4.42
N PHE A 68 9.30 22.41 3.12
CA PHE A 68 8.28 22.24 2.10
C PHE A 68 7.54 20.91 2.19
N ILE A 69 8.26 19.77 2.36
CA ILE A 69 7.62 18.46 2.40
C ILE A 69 6.73 18.30 3.63
N LEU A 70 7.12 18.89 4.77
CA LEU A 70 6.31 18.89 5.99
C LEU A 70 5.05 19.74 5.82
N SER A 71 5.15 20.96 5.25
CA SER A 71 3.99 21.78 4.93
C SER A 71 3.07 21.09 3.95
N TRP A 72 3.61 20.56 2.82
CA TRP A 72 2.81 19.79 1.86
C TRP A 72 2.08 18.61 2.50
N TYR A 73 2.76 17.87 3.38
CA TYR A 73 2.16 16.72 4.07
C TYR A 73 1.05 17.15 5.02
N ASN A 74 1.31 18.12 5.92
CA ASN A 74 0.38 18.53 6.97
C ASN A 74 -0.82 19.31 6.44
N ASP A 75 -0.59 20.22 5.48
CA ASP A 75 -1.62 21.14 5.01
C ASP A 75 -2.50 20.53 3.91
N TYR A 76 -1.91 19.67 3.09
CA TYR A 76 -2.56 19.13 1.92
C TYR A 76 -2.68 17.60 1.95
N LYS A 77 -1.55 16.85 2.03
CA LYS A 77 -1.54 15.41 1.76
C LYS A 77 -2.29 14.61 2.82
N ILE A 78 -2.15 14.94 4.08
CA ILE A 78 -2.81 14.27 5.21
C ILE A 78 -4.33 14.22 5.07
N LYS A 79 -4.95 15.21 4.42
CA LYS A 79 -6.39 15.31 4.20
C LYS A 79 -6.89 14.36 3.09
N THR A 80 -6.00 13.91 2.21
CA THR A 80 -6.33 13.11 1.01
C THR A 80 -6.01 11.63 1.16
N ILE A 81 -5.40 11.21 2.26
CA ILE A 81 -4.95 9.83 2.48
C ILE A 81 -5.60 9.22 3.72
N SER A 82 -5.77 7.88 3.69
CA SER A 82 -6.31 7.12 4.81
C SER A 82 -5.37 7.12 6.01
N LEU A 83 -5.92 6.90 7.21
CA LEU A 83 -5.17 6.82 8.48
C LEU A 83 -3.98 5.86 8.42
N ASN A 84 -4.18 4.65 7.89
CA ASN A 84 -3.09 3.68 7.74
C ASN A 84 -1.97 4.16 6.80
N THR A 85 -2.32 4.96 5.79
CA THR A 85 -1.36 5.52 4.85
C THR A 85 -0.56 6.65 5.48
N ARG A 86 -1.15 7.44 6.40
CA ARG A 86 -0.48 8.56 7.10
C ARG A 86 0.79 8.11 7.81
N ALA A 87 0.71 7.09 8.67
CA ALA A 87 1.87 6.55 9.38
C ALA A 87 3.01 6.10 8.44
N GLY A 88 2.63 5.57 7.26
CA GLY A 88 3.59 5.20 6.23
C GLY A 88 4.27 6.41 5.56
N TYR A 89 3.54 7.52 5.35
CA TYR A 89 4.10 8.76 4.83
C TYR A 89 5.03 9.41 5.85
N GLU A 90 4.59 9.56 7.11
CA GLU A 90 5.38 10.11 8.21
C GLU A 90 6.70 9.37 8.39
N ASN A 91 6.65 8.04 8.41
CA ASN A 91 7.87 7.23 8.50
C ASN A 91 8.84 7.49 7.34
N ARG A 92 8.34 7.56 6.09
CA ARG A 92 9.19 7.78 4.90
C ARG A 92 9.77 9.19 4.87
N ILE A 93 8.98 10.18 5.26
CA ILE A 93 9.42 11.58 5.30
C ILE A 93 10.50 11.75 6.38
N ASN A 94 10.21 11.34 7.62
CA ASN A 94 11.07 11.64 8.76
C ASN A 94 12.33 10.76 8.83
N ASN A 95 12.23 9.48 8.47
CA ASN A 95 13.34 8.53 8.65
C ASN A 95 14.18 8.34 7.38
N TYR A 96 13.67 8.75 6.19
CA TYR A 96 14.42 8.55 4.95
C TYR A 96 14.62 9.85 4.18
N ILE A 97 13.58 10.63 3.88
CA ILE A 97 13.72 11.78 2.98
C ILE A 97 14.41 12.94 3.67
N ILE A 98 13.95 13.35 4.85
CA ILE A 98 14.52 14.49 5.58
C ILE A 98 15.99 14.29 5.94
N PRO A 99 16.44 13.14 6.46
CA PRO A 99 17.86 12.96 6.82
C PRO A 99 18.83 13.10 5.66
N TYR A 100 18.42 12.73 4.44
CA TYR A 100 19.30 12.78 3.27
C TYR A 100 19.15 14.04 2.43
N LEU A 101 17.93 14.49 2.20
CA LEU A 101 17.61 15.55 1.24
C LEU A 101 17.07 16.82 1.92
N GLY A 102 16.71 16.77 3.21
CA GLY A 102 15.97 17.82 3.89
C GLY A 102 16.65 19.19 3.93
N GLU A 103 17.97 19.23 4.05
CA GLU A 103 18.73 20.48 4.13
C GLU A 103 18.99 21.12 2.76
N ILE A 104 18.71 20.40 1.68
CA ILE A 104 18.90 20.93 0.31
C ILE A 104 17.74 21.89 -0.02
N GLU A 105 18.04 23.02 -0.65
CA GLU A 105 17.03 23.92 -1.16
C GLU A 105 16.18 23.20 -2.22
N LEU A 106 14.86 23.34 -2.15
CA LEU A 106 13.89 22.63 -3.00
C LEU A 106 14.23 22.75 -4.51
N GLY A 107 14.61 23.94 -4.96
CA GLY A 107 14.98 24.20 -6.36
C GLY A 107 16.34 23.64 -6.78
N LYS A 108 17.17 23.18 -5.84
CA LYS A 108 18.49 22.60 -6.12
C LYS A 108 18.48 21.06 -6.15
N VAL A 109 17.39 20.43 -5.70
CA VAL A 109 17.24 18.98 -5.80
C VAL A 109 17.03 18.61 -7.28
N ASN A 110 18.00 17.92 -7.84
CA ASN A 110 17.99 17.48 -9.23
C ASN A 110 17.99 15.95 -9.35
N THR A 111 17.85 15.42 -10.56
CA THR A 111 17.79 13.97 -10.82
C THR A 111 19.03 13.23 -10.32
N ALA A 112 20.23 13.82 -10.45
CA ALA A 112 21.47 13.22 -9.96
C ALA A 112 21.45 13.06 -8.43
N THR A 113 20.98 14.09 -7.71
CA THR A 113 20.82 14.05 -6.24
C THR A 113 19.83 12.96 -5.82
N VAL A 114 18.70 12.84 -6.53
CA VAL A 114 17.70 11.80 -6.23
C VAL A 114 18.22 10.41 -6.59
N GLN A 115 19.02 10.28 -7.66
CA GLN A 115 19.67 9.00 -8.01
C GLN A 115 20.66 8.55 -6.95
N GLN A 116 21.48 9.47 -6.42
CA GLN A 116 22.38 9.16 -5.31
C GLN A 116 21.61 8.72 -4.07
N PHE A 117 20.55 9.42 -3.72
CA PHE A 117 19.65 9.05 -2.62
C PHE A 117 19.04 7.65 -2.82
N TYR A 118 18.56 7.35 -4.02
CA TYR A 118 18.03 6.02 -4.37
C TYR A 118 19.08 4.92 -4.19
N ASN A 119 20.30 5.14 -4.70
CA ASN A 119 21.38 4.18 -4.60
C ASN A 119 21.76 3.92 -3.13
N GLU A 120 21.77 4.97 -2.30
CA GLU A 120 22.05 4.85 -0.86
C GLU A 120 20.97 4.01 -0.15
N LEU A 121 19.69 4.19 -0.47
CA LEU A 121 18.62 3.36 0.08
C LEU A 121 18.74 1.88 -0.32
N ILE A 122 19.21 1.60 -1.53
CA ILE A 122 19.48 0.22 -1.99
C ILE A 122 20.67 -0.37 -1.23
N ASN A 123 21.76 0.41 -1.04
CA ASN A 123 22.95 -0.03 -0.31
C ASN A 123 22.65 -0.36 1.17
N GLN A 124 21.61 0.25 1.76
CA GLN A 124 21.10 -0.09 3.08
C GLN A 124 20.29 -1.40 3.13
N ASN A 125 20.28 -2.19 2.06
CA ASN A 125 19.52 -3.43 1.94
C ASN A 125 18.00 -3.28 2.16
N LEU A 126 17.45 -2.11 1.88
CA LEU A 126 16.00 -1.92 1.89
C LEU A 126 15.35 -2.70 0.74
N LYS A 127 14.22 -3.33 1.04
CA LYS A 127 13.45 -4.05 0.00
C LYS A 127 13.06 -3.08 -1.13
N PRO A 128 13.20 -3.47 -2.41
CA PRO A 128 12.89 -2.60 -3.56
C PRO A 128 11.53 -1.91 -3.48
N ASN A 129 10.49 -2.63 -3.02
CA ASN A 129 9.16 -2.05 -2.82
C ASN A 129 9.12 -0.96 -1.72
N THR A 130 10.00 -1.03 -0.71
CA THR A 130 10.13 0.03 0.31
C THR A 130 10.75 1.27 -0.31
N VAL A 131 11.84 1.10 -1.06
CA VAL A 131 12.52 2.21 -1.77
C VAL A 131 11.57 2.87 -2.77
N LYS A 132 10.85 2.08 -3.57
CA LYS A 132 9.82 2.59 -4.49
C LYS A 132 8.80 3.49 -3.79
N LYS A 133 8.28 3.07 -2.64
CA LYS A 133 7.32 3.85 -1.86
C LYS A 133 7.91 5.13 -1.27
N ILE A 134 9.21 5.17 -0.97
CA ILE A 134 9.92 6.40 -0.54
C ILE A 134 9.98 7.38 -1.71
N ILE A 135 10.39 6.92 -2.89
CA ILE A 135 10.47 7.73 -4.11
C ILE A 135 9.06 8.21 -4.55
N GLU A 136 8.01 7.41 -4.39
CA GLU A 136 6.63 7.82 -4.66
C GLU A 136 6.19 9.01 -3.78
N VAL A 137 6.57 9.03 -2.50
CA VAL A 137 6.29 10.18 -1.60
C VAL A 137 7.02 11.42 -2.09
N LEU A 138 8.30 11.30 -2.40
CA LEU A 138 9.11 12.40 -2.94
C LEU A 138 8.54 12.92 -4.27
N THR A 139 8.15 12.01 -5.17
CA THR A 139 7.49 12.34 -6.45
C THR A 139 6.20 13.13 -6.22
N GLY A 140 5.38 12.70 -5.26
CA GLY A 140 4.14 13.40 -4.91
C GLY A 140 4.38 14.82 -4.41
N CYS A 141 5.42 15.02 -3.59
CA CYS A 141 5.86 16.32 -3.11
C CYS A 141 6.30 17.23 -4.28
N PHE A 142 7.18 16.75 -5.15
CA PHE A 142 7.66 17.52 -6.32
C PHE A 142 6.58 17.78 -7.36
N LYS A 143 5.62 16.87 -7.56
CA LYS A 143 4.43 17.14 -8.39
C LYS A 143 3.63 18.33 -7.85
N TYR A 144 3.47 18.41 -6.53
CA TYR A 144 2.80 19.54 -5.90
C TYR A 144 3.63 20.84 -6.00
N ALA A 145 4.95 20.77 -5.76
CA ALA A 145 5.86 21.90 -5.93
C ALA A 145 5.82 22.45 -7.37
N LYS A 146 5.78 21.56 -8.38
CA LYS A 146 5.63 21.94 -9.78
C LYS A 146 4.29 22.62 -10.06
N LYS A 147 3.20 22.12 -9.47
CA LYS A 147 1.87 22.74 -9.58
C LYS A 147 1.85 24.16 -9.00
N LEU A 148 2.67 24.43 -7.99
CA LEU A 148 2.84 25.75 -7.38
C LEU A 148 3.90 26.61 -8.12
N ASN A 149 4.47 26.14 -9.22
CA ASN A 149 5.56 26.77 -9.97
C ASN A 149 6.81 27.07 -9.12
N LEU A 150 7.08 26.23 -8.10
CA LEU A 150 8.27 26.35 -7.25
C LEU A 150 9.48 25.59 -7.82
N VAL A 151 9.23 24.64 -8.72
CA VAL A 151 10.26 23.87 -9.44
C VAL A 151 9.83 23.65 -10.89
N ASN A 152 10.81 23.50 -11.80
CA ASN A 152 10.57 23.30 -13.23
C ASN A 152 10.29 21.86 -13.60
N ALA A 153 11.00 20.96 -12.97
CA ALA A 153 10.97 19.52 -13.27
C ALA A 153 10.71 18.70 -12.00
N ILE A 154 10.28 17.48 -12.21
CA ILE A 154 10.13 16.49 -11.15
C ILE A 154 11.40 15.64 -11.21
N PRO A 155 12.31 15.72 -10.20
CA PRO A 155 13.64 15.10 -10.25
C PRO A 155 13.64 13.61 -9.91
N THR A 156 12.51 12.92 -10.03
CA THR A 156 12.34 11.50 -9.64
C THR A 156 12.27 10.56 -10.84
N ASP A 157 12.60 11.04 -12.03
CA ASP A 157 12.83 10.20 -13.20
C ASP A 157 14.25 9.70 -13.18
N ILE A 158 14.43 8.57 -12.48
CA ILE A 158 15.72 7.94 -12.12
C ILE A 158 15.77 6.50 -12.62
N GLU A 159 16.99 6.00 -12.82
CA GLU A 159 17.21 4.59 -13.10
C GLU A 159 16.90 3.75 -11.85
N LYS A 160 16.12 2.68 -12.04
CA LYS A 160 15.65 1.81 -10.94
C LYS A 160 16.10 0.38 -11.16
N VAL A 161 16.47 -0.28 -10.09
CA VAL A 161 16.70 -1.73 -10.12
C VAL A 161 15.39 -2.42 -10.50
N PRO A 162 15.41 -3.36 -11.46
CA PRO A 162 14.21 -4.10 -11.83
C PRO A 162 13.57 -4.80 -10.62
N GLU A 163 12.26 -4.63 -10.47
CA GLU A 163 11.52 -5.34 -9.43
C GLU A 163 11.34 -6.79 -9.88
N THR A 164 11.87 -7.74 -9.11
CA THR A 164 11.45 -9.13 -9.22
C THR A 164 10.11 -9.26 -8.49
N SER A 165 9.02 -9.49 -9.22
CA SER A 165 7.73 -9.80 -8.62
C SER A 165 7.85 -11.13 -7.87
N ALA A 166 7.87 -11.08 -6.53
CA ALA A 166 7.82 -12.29 -5.74
C ALA A 166 6.47 -12.99 -6.03
N LYS A 167 6.53 -14.26 -6.42
CA LYS A 167 5.32 -15.08 -6.57
C LYS A 167 4.56 -15.10 -5.25
N VAL A 168 3.26 -14.90 -5.32
CA VAL A 168 2.39 -15.02 -4.15
C VAL A 168 2.36 -16.48 -3.73
N ILE A 169 2.82 -16.75 -2.50
CA ILE A 169 2.77 -18.10 -1.93
C ILE A 169 1.36 -18.30 -1.37
N VAL A 170 0.73 -19.40 -1.77
CA VAL A 170 -0.59 -19.84 -1.33
C VAL A 170 -0.53 -21.29 -0.88
N TRP A 171 -1.50 -21.73 -0.13
CA TRP A 171 -1.71 -23.14 0.16
C TRP A 171 -2.63 -23.78 -0.88
N ASP A 172 -2.49 -25.08 -1.09
CA ASP A 172 -3.48 -25.86 -1.81
C ASP A 172 -4.66 -26.27 -0.88
N GLU A 173 -5.63 -26.96 -1.45
CA GLU A 173 -6.82 -27.40 -0.72
C GLU A 173 -6.49 -28.37 0.45
N HIS A 174 -5.52 -29.26 0.25
CA HIS A 174 -5.09 -30.22 1.25
C HIS A 174 -4.35 -29.55 2.41
N GLN A 175 -3.44 -28.63 2.08
CA GLN A 175 -2.70 -27.83 3.07
C GLN A 175 -3.64 -26.96 3.91
N LEU A 176 -4.64 -26.33 3.27
CA LEU A 176 -5.63 -25.52 3.97
C LEU A 176 -6.46 -26.36 4.93
N LYS A 177 -7.01 -27.49 4.46
CA LYS A 177 -7.79 -28.41 5.30
C LYS A 177 -6.98 -28.96 6.48
N TYR A 178 -5.75 -29.36 6.20
CA TYR A 178 -4.83 -29.85 7.22
C TYR A 178 -4.61 -28.80 8.31
N PHE A 179 -4.24 -27.58 7.93
CA PHE A 179 -4.02 -26.50 8.90
C PHE A 179 -5.26 -26.18 9.73
N LEU A 180 -6.43 -26.07 9.09
CA LEU A 180 -7.68 -25.81 9.81
C LEU A 180 -8.00 -26.90 10.83
N ASN A 181 -7.73 -28.16 10.50
CA ASN A 181 -7.92 -29.27 11.43
C ASN A 181 -6.96 -29.17 12.63
N GLU A 182 -5.68 -28.84 12.39
CA GLU A 182 -4.66 -28.66 13.43
C GLU A 182 -4.96 -27.53 14.42
N ILE A 183 -5.75 -26.54 14.00
CA ILE A 183 -6.11 -25.41 14.85
C ILE A 183 -7.56 -25.44 15.33
N LYS A 184 -8.28 -26.56 15.19
CA LYS A 184 -9.73 -26.67 15.47
C LYS A 184 -10.12 -26.15 16.86
N ASP A 185 -9.31 -26.47 17.87
CA ASP A 185 -9.52 -26.03 19.25
C ASP A 185 -8.85 -24.67 19.58
N ASN A 186 -8.29 -24.01 18.59
CA ASN A 186 -7.62 -22.73 18.77
C ASN A 186 -8.57 -21.56 18.41
N TRP A 187 -8.47 -20.46 19.13
CA TRP A 187 -9.27 -19.26 18.86
C TRP A 187 -9.09 -18.73 17.42
N LEU A 188 -7.97 -19.02 16.76
CA LEU A 188 -7.71 -18.66 15.36
C LEU A 188 -8.54 -19.47 14.36
N TYR A 189 -9.12 -20.61 14.77
CA TYR A 189 -9.87 -21.48 13.86
C TYR A 189 -10.96 -20.72 13.11
N LEU A 190 -11.85 -20.08 13.86
CA LEU A 190 -12.98 -19.37 13.28
C LEU A 190 -12.57 -18.20 12.38
N PRO A 191 -11.64 -17.29 12.78
CA PRO A 191 -11.07 -16.29 11.89
C PRO A 191 -10.49 -16.87 10.60
N CYS A 192 -9.68 -17.90 10.69
CA CYS A 192 -9.06 -18.54 9.53
C CYS A 192 -10.09 -19.21 8.62
N LEU A 193 -11.06 -19.92 9.19
CA LEU A 193 -12.13 -20.57 8.45
C LEU A 193 -12.97 -19.56 7.67
N ILE A 194 -13.41 -18.47 8.31
CA ILE A 194 -14.21 -17.44 7.64
C ILE A 194 -13.41 -16.81 6.49
N ILE A 195 -12.14 -16.40 6.70
CA ILE A 195 -11.31 -15.84 5.63
C ILE A 195 -11.16 -16.83 4.49
N SER A 196 -10.92 -18.10 4.79
CA SER A 196 -10.71 -19.16 3.79
C SER A 196 -11.96 -19.43 2.95
N LEU A 197 -13.15 -19.27 3.52
CA LEU A 197 -14.42 -19.53 2.83
C LEU A 197 -15.05 -18.29 2.18
N THR A 198 -14.64 -17.08 2.59
CA THR A 198 -15.25 -15.83 2.13
C THR A 198 -14.29 -14.92 1.36
N GLY A 199 -12.99 -15.05 1.58
CA GLY A 199 -11.98 -14.13 1.06
C GLY A 199 -12.01 -12.74 1.70
N LEU A 200 -12.63 -12.55 2.87
CA LEU A 200 -12.63 -11.28 3.60
C LEU A 200 -11.21 -10.79 3.89
N ARG A 201 -11.02 -9.46 3.89
CA ARG A 201 -9.80 -8.87 4.44
C ARG A 201 -9.85 -8.95 5.98
N ILE A 202 -8.69 -9.07 6.62
CA ILE A 202 -8.66 -9.21 8.09
C ILE A 202 -9.37 -8.06 8.82
N GLY A 203 -9.27 -6.82 8.31
CA GLY A 203 -9.99 -5.68 8.88
C GLY A 203 -11.50 -5.77 8.69
N GLU A 204 -11.99 -6.30 7.56
CA GLU A 204 -13.39 -6.55 7.28
C GLU A 204 -13.93 -7.67 8.20
N LEU A 205 -13.16 -8.74 8.39
CA LEU A 205 -13.53 -9.81 9.32
C LEU A 205 -13.64 -9.30 10.77
N CYS A 206 -12.64 -8.56 11.26
CA CYS A 206 -12.68 -8.00 12.63
C CYS A 206 -13.79 -6.97 12.82
N GLY A 207 -14.26 -6.33 11.74
CA GLY A 207 -15.36 -5.37 11.75
C GLY A 207 -16.74 -5.99 11.48
N LEU A 208 -16.82 -7.29 11.21
CA LEU A 208 -18.08 -7.95 10.87
C LEU A 208 -19.00 -8.03 12.11
N ARG A 209 -20.20 -7.49 11.97
CA ARG A 209 -21.27 -7.55 12.99
C ARG A 209 -22.37 -8.49 12.56
N TRP A 210 -23.16 -8.99 13.54
CA TRP A 210 -24.29 -9.87 13.27
C TRP A 210 -25.38 -9.22 12.42
N GLU A 211 -25.57 -7.90 12.48
CA GLU A 211 -26.50 -7.16 11.61
C GLU A 211 -26.15 -7.28 10.12
N ASN A 212 -24.88 -7.59 9.81
CA ASN A 212 -24.37 -7.76 8.45
C ASN A 212 -24.24 -9.24 8.03
N VAL A 213 -24.84 -10.18 8.78
CA VAL A 213 -24.84 -11.61 8.49
C VAL A 213 -26.27 -12.11 8.39
N ASP A 214 -26.74 -12.36 7.18
CA ASP A 214 -28.02 -13.02 6.94
C ASP A 214 -27.81 -14.53 6.95
N LEU A 215 -28.16 -15.16 8.06
CA LEU A 215 -28.05 -16.62 8.24
C LEU A 215 -29.16 -17.41 7.54
N ASN A 216 -30.24 -16.76 7.06
CA ASN A 216 -31.31 -17.41 6.33
C ASN A 216 -30.94 -17.52 4.84
N GLU A 217 -30.56 -16.38 4.24
CA GLU A 217 -30.13 -16.32 2.85
C GLU A 217 -28.67 -16.80 2.68
N GLY A 218 -27.90 -16.94 3.77
CA GLY A 218 -26.50 -17.32 3.73
C GLY A 218 -25.62 -16.25 3.07
N ILE A 219 -25.82 -14.97 3.44
CA ILE A 219 -25.12 -13.83 2.86
C ILE A 219 -24.39 -13.04 3.95
N ILE A 220 -23.13 -12.68 3.70
CA ILE A 220 -22.39 -11.69 4.48
C ILE A 220 -22.33 -10.38 3.69
N HIS A 221 -22.83 -9.30 4.29
CA HIS A 221 -22.77 -7.95 3.76
C HIS A 221 -21.50 -7.26 4.25
N VAL A 222 -20.51 -7.03 3.38
CA VAL A 222 -19.27 -6.32 3.76
C VAL A 222 -19.54 -4.83 3.75
N ARG A 223 -19.67 -4.22 4.93
CA ARG A 223 -20.04 -2.81 5.12
C ARG A 223 -19.08 -2.04 6.00
N GLU A 224 -18.30 -2.74 6.80
CA GLU A 224 -17.51 -2.17 7.88
C GLU A 224 -16.14 -2.82 7.97
N GLN A 225 -15.21 -2.15 8.64
CA GLN A 225 -13.89 -2.68 8.93
C GLN A 225 -13.34 -2.13 10.24
N VAL A 226 -12.40 -2.87 10.82
CA VAL A 226 -11.56 -2.39 11.92
C VAL A 226 -10.19 -2.03 11.38
N LEU A 227 -9.73 -0.83 11.74
CA LEU A 227 -8.40 -0.33 11.44
C LEU A 227 -7.60 -0.19 12.73
N ASN A 228 -6.29 -0.38 12.64
CA ASN A 228 -5.38 -0.13 13.74
C ASN A 228 -4.78 1.27 13.58
N ASP A 229 -5.11 2.19 14.47
CA ASP A 229 -4.46 3.49 14.56
C ASP A 229 -3.11 3.34 15.25
N LYS A 230 -2.06 3.32 14.44
CA LYS A 230 -0.68 3.17 14.92
C LYS A 230 -0.21 4.33 15.78
N LYS A 231 -0.78 5.53 15.58
CA LYS A 231 -0.38 6.74 16.30
C LYS A 231 -0.94 6.76 17.72
N ASN A 232 -2.22 6.40 17.87
CA ASN A 232 -2.92 6.43 19.15
C ASN A 232 -2.99 5.05 19.81
N HIS A 233 -2.39 4.02 19.21
CA HIS A 233 -2.44 2.62 19.67
C HIS A 233 -3.86 2.11 19.93
N SER A 234 -4.85 2.62 19.17
CA SER A 234 -6.28 2.32 19.33
C SER A 234 -6.85 1.60 18.12
N LEU A 235 -7.98 0.94 18.30
CA LEU A 235 -8.76 0.35 17.23
C LEU A 235 -9.85 1.32 16.80
N ILE A 236 -10.02 1.48 15.49
CA ILE A 236 -11.07 2.31 14.91
C ILE A 236 -12.00 1.39 14.12
N HIS A 237 -13.23 1.25 14.60
CA HIS A 237 -14.29 0.66 13.81
C HIS A 237 -14.90 1.73 12.89
N THR A 238 -15.04 1.41 11.61
CA THR A 238 -15.50 2.38 10.61
C THR A 238 -16.34 1.74 9.51
N LYS A 239 -17.37 2.47 9.08
CA LYS A 239 -18.17 2.15 7.88
C LYS A 239 -17.51 2.65 6.58
N ILE A 240 -16.37 3.33 6.68
CA ILE A 240 -15.59 3.79 5.52
C ILE A 240 -14.69 2.66 5.05
N LEU A 241 -15.02 2.08 3.90
CA LEU A 241 -14.18 1.10 3.22
C LEU A 241 -13.22 1.80 2.24
N LYS A 242 -12.14 1.13 1.88
CA LYS A 242 -11.06 1.71 1.07
C LYS A 242 -11.51 2.16 -0.34
N THR A 243 -12.49 1.48 -0.90
CA THR A 243 -13.04 1.73 -2.25
C THR A 243 -14.52 1.36 -2.29
N ASN A 244 -15.26 1.89 -3.26
CA ASN A 244 -16.66 1.51 -3.47
C ASN A 244 -16.81 0.01 -3.78
N ALA A 245 -15.87 -0.60 -4.49
CA ALA A 245 -15.85 -2.05 -4.77
C ALA A 245 -15.66 -2.92 -3.52
N ALA A 246 -15.27 -2.32 -2.38
CA ALA A 246 -15.17 -3.05 -1.12
C ALA A 246 -16.56 -3.33 -0.51
N PHE A 247 -17.58 -2.50 -0.81
CA PHE A 247 -18.97 -2.77 -0.47
C PHE A 247 -19.49 -3.88 -1.37
N ARG A 248 -19.77 -5.04 -0.80
CA ARG A 248 -20.19 -6.21 -1.55
C ARG A 248 -20.93 -7.20 -0.66
N ASP A 249 -21.63 -8.13 -1.30
CA ASP A 249 -22.32 -9.23 -0.66
C ASP A 249 -21.61 -10.53 -1.01
N ILE A 250 -21.46 -11.41 -0.03
CA ILE A 250 -20.72 -12.67 -0.18
C ILE A 250 -21.64 -13.83 0.24
N SER A 251 -22.07 -14.66 -0.71
CA SER A 251 -22.76 -15.90 -0.38
C SER A 251 -21.81 -16.87 0.32
N ILE A 252 -22.26 -17.50 1.39
CA ILE A 252 -21.48 -18.41 2.22
C ILE A 252 -22.00 -19.84 2.16
N PRO A 253 -21.13 -20.85 2.25
CA PRO A 253 -21.53 -22.25 2.20
C PRO A 253 -22.33 -22.68 3.44
N LYS A 254 -23.24 -23.66 3.27
CA LYS A 254 -24.09 -24.20 4.34
C LYS A 254 -23.32 -24.59 5.62
N GLY A 255 -22.12 -25.17 5.45
CA GLY A 255 -21.28 -25.54 6.60
C GLY A 255 -20.88 -24.33 7.45
N LEU A 256 -20.57 -23.18 6.83
CA LEU A 256 -20.26 -21.96 7.57
C LEU A 256 -21.52 -21.36 8.22
N ILE A 257 -22.67 -21.42 7.54
CA ILE A 257 -23.96 -20.99 8.13
C ILE A 257 -24.24 -21.73 9.43
N ASN A 258 -24.09 -23.06 9.44
CA ASN A 258 -24.33 -23.88 10.64
C ASN A 258 -23.38 -23.51 11.79
N ILE A 259 -22.08 -23.32 11.50
CA ILE A 259 -21.08 -22.90 12.48
C ILE A 259 -21.43 -21.51 13.06
N LEU A 260 -21.85 -20.57 12.21
CA LEU A 260 -22.22 -19.22 12.66
C LEU A 260 -23.55 -19.22 13.46
N LYS A 261 -24.52 -20.08 13.12
CA LYS A 261 -25.74 -20.28 13.92
C LYS A 261 -25.40 -20.79 15.32
N GLU A 262 -24.63 -21.85 15.41
CA GLU A 262 -24.17 -22.44 16.67
C GLU A 262 -23.38 -21.40 17.50
N LEU A 263 -22.47 -20.65 16.86
CA LEU A 263 -21.72 -19.57 17.53
C LEU A 263 -22.64 -18.51 18.12
N LYS A 264 -23.71 -18.13 17.42
CA LYS A 264 -24.66 -17.11 17.88
C LYS A 264 -25.52 -17.63 19.03
N GLU A 265 -26.00 -18.88 18.93
CA GLU A 265 -26.80 -19.55 19.96
C GLU A 265 -26.01 -19.74 21.26
N ASN A 266 -24.73 -20.05 21.16
CA ASN A 266 -23.85 -20.22 22.30
C ASN A 266 -23.37 -18.91 22.96
N ARG A 267 -23.80 -17.74 22.44
CA ARG A 267 -23.51 -16.43 23.04
C ARG A 267 -24.76 -15.85 23.69
N PRO A 268 -24.89 -15.93 25.02
CA PRO A 268 -26.05 -15.33 25.73
C PRO A 268 -26.09 -13.81 25.48
N ASN A 269 -27.29 -13.31 25.21
CA ASN A 269 -27.57 -11.88 24.94
C ASN A 269 -26.83 -11.28 23.72
N CYS A 270 -26.53 -12.09 22.71
CA CYS A 270 -25.88 -11.62 21.49
C CYS A 270 -26.82 -10.66 20.71
N LEU A 271 -26.40 -9.41 20.59
CA LEU A 271 -27.13 -8.38 19.87
C LEU A 271 -26.70 -8.32 18.40
N LEU A 272 -27.55 -7.72 17.55
CA LEU A 272 -27.24 -7.52 16.12
C LEU A 272 -26.00 -6.65 15.91
N ASN A 273 -25.77 -5.68 16.82
CA ASN A 273 -24.61 -4.79 16.76
C ASN A 273 -23.30 -5.41 17.30
N ASP A 274 -23.34 -6.63 17.84
CA ASP A 274 -22.15 -7.28 18.36
C ASP A 274 -21.27 -7.82 17.21
N PHE A 275 -19.96 -7.85 17.45
CA PHE A 275 -19.02 -8.42 16.49
C PHE A 275 -19.15 -9.93 16.43
N VAL A 276 -19.09 -10.48 15.22
CA VAL A 276 -19.11 -11.93 14.98
C VAL A 276 -17.88 -12.58 15.59
N ILE A 277 -16.71 -11.96 15.43
CA ILE A 277 -15.44 -12.45 15.97
C ILE A 277 -15.00 -11.56 17.13
N LEU A 278 -14.69 -12.20 18.25
CA LEU A 278 -14.16 -11.55 19.45
C LEU A 278 -12.75 -12.08 19.75
N ASP A 279 -11.97 -11.27 20.45
CA ASP A 279 -10.66 -11.71 20.97
C ASP A 279 -10.85 -12.63 22.20
N ARG A 280 -9.72 -13.15 22.76
CA ARG A 280 -9.73 -14.01 23.93
C ARG A 280 -10.31 -13.39 25.21
N LYS A 281 -10.56 -12.06 25.20
CA LYS A 281 -11.14 -11.30 26.32
C LYS A 281 -12.56 -10.83 26.01
N ASN A 282 -13.18 -11.37 24.96
CA ASN A 282 -14.48 -10.97 24.45
C ASN A 282 -14.58 -9.50 24.00
N ASN A 283 -13.48 -8.90 23.55
CA ASN A 283 -13.44 -7.58 22.97
C ASN A 283 -13.37 -7.62 21.43
N MET A 284 -13.51 -6.45 20.82
CA MET A 284 -13.28 -6.27 19.39
C MET A 284 -11.87 -6.74 18.99
N CYS A 285 -11.78 -7.63 18.02
CA CYS A 285 -10.52 -8.17 17.55
C CYS A 285 -9.60 -7.11 16.94
N ASN A 286 -8.35 -7.12 17.37
CA ASN A 286 -7.29 -6.35 16.71
C ASN A 286 -6.78 -7.11 15.46
N PRO A 287 -6.94 -6.57 14.23
CA PRO A 287 -6.46 -7.21 13.00
C PRO A 287 -4.95 -7.57 13.04
N ARG A 288 -4.15 -6.75 13.74
CA ARG A 288 -2.72 -7.00 13.90
C ARG A 288 -2.44 -8.21 14.76
N ASN A 289 -3.16 -8.36 15.89
CA ASN A 289 -2.96 -9.49 16.80
C ASN A 289 -3.35 -10.80 16.10
N VAL A 290 -4.50 -10.83 15.42
CA VAL A 290 -4.90 -12.02 14.62
C VAL A 290 -3.82 -12.37 13.60
N SER A 291 -3.28 -11.37 12.88
CA SER A 291 -2.23 -11.58 11.89
C SER A 291 -0.92 -12.09 12.51
N MET A 292 -0.53 -11.56 13.67
CA MET A 292 0.69 -11.97 14.39
C MET A 292 0.55 -13.39 14.93
N ASP A 293 -0.57 -13.69 15.58
CA ASP A 293 -0.84 -15.02 16.15
C ASP A 293 -0.90 -16.08 15.04
N PHE A 294 -1.53 -15.76 13.90
CA PHE A 294 -1.52 -16.63 12.73
C PHE A 294 -0.10 -16.91 12.23
N THR A 295 0.69 -15.84 12.02
CA THR A 295 2.06 -15.98 11.53
C THR A 295 2.91 -16.82 12.49
N HIS A 296 2.79 -16.57 13.79
CA HIS A 296 3.48 -17.33 14.82
C HIS A 296 3.04 -18.81 14.84
N LYS A 297 1.73 -19.07 14.71
CA LYS A 297 1.20 -20.46 14.68
C LYS A 297 1.76 -21.23 13.48
N VAL A 298 1.79 -20.62 12.29
CA VAL A 298 2.35 -21.27 11.09
C VAL A 298 3.85 -21.49 11.23
N SER A 299 4.61 -20.51 11.75
CA SER A 299 6.06 -20.64 11.99
C SER A 299 6.35 -21.77 12.98
N LYS A 300 5.67 -21.77 14.14
CA LYS A 300 5.83 -22.81 15.16
C LYS A 300 5.50 -24.20 14.64
N TYR A 301 4.51 -24.32 13.77
CA TYR A 301 4.17 -25.57 13.11
C TYR A 301 5.35 -26.08 12.24
N LYS A 302 5.98 -25.19 11.48
CA LYS A 302 7.15 -25.48 10.65
C LYS A 302 8.33 -25.94 11.50
N ASP A 303 8.65 -25.22 12.57
CA ASP A 303 9.76 -25.54 13.49
C ASP A 303 9.55 -26.91 14.15
N THR A 304 8.34 -27.18 14.64
CA THR A 304 7.98 -28.47 15.24
C THR A 304 8.11 -29.64 14.24
N LEU A 305 7.76 -29.40 12.97
CA LEU A 305 7.92 -30.38 11.90
C LEU A 305 9.40 -30.66 11.61
N GLU A 306 10.24 -29.62 11.51
CA GLU A 306 11.68 -29.78 11.30
C GLU A 306 12.35 -30.54 12.44
N ASP A 307 11.96 -30.29 13.70
CA ASP A 307 12.47 -31.00 14.87
C ASP A 307 12.02 -32.48 14.89
N LYS A 308 10.78 -32.75 14.51
CA LYS A 308 10.28 -34.13 14.40
C LYS A 308 10.95 -34.91 13.26
N ILE A 309 11.21 -34.25 12.14
CA ILE A 309 11.97 -34.84 11.00
C ILE A 309 13.40 -35.23 11.45
N LYS A 310 14.03 -34.39 12.25
CA LYS A 310 15.38 -34.66 12.79
C LYS A 310 15.41 -35.80 13.80
N SER A 311 14.36 -35.94 14.60
CA SER A 311 14.30 -36.92 15.72
C SER A 311 13.76 -38.27 15.35
N SER A 312 12.97 -38.45 14.30
CA SER A 312 12.28 -39.70 13.96
C SER A 312 12.34 -40.02 12.47
N LYS A 313 13.10 -41.08 12.11
CA LYS A 313 13.11 -41.60 10.73
C LYS A 313 11.84 -42.33 10.28
N LYS A 314 10.85 -42.58 11.14
CA LYS A 314 9.71 -43.51 10.86
C LYS A 314 8.31 -42.90 10.79
N GLU A 315 8.06 -41.65 11.27
CA GLU A 315 6.69 -41.12 11.36
C GLU A 315 6.41 -39.90 10.43
N ILE A 316 7.21 -39.71 9.39
CA ILE A 316 7.14 -38.52 8.50
C ILE A 316 5.88 -38.53 7.62
N ASN A 317 5.22 -39.69 7.43
CA ASN A 317 4.12 -39.82 6.46
C ASN A 317 2.83 -39.05 6.79
N ASN A 318 2.68 -38.54 8.02
CA ASN A 318 1.47 -37.82 8.44
C ASN A 318 1.61 -36.30 8.57
N TYR A 319 2.78 -35.72 8.27
CA TYR A 319 2.99 -34.30 8.41
C TYR A 319 3.04 -33.61 7.05
N MET A 320 2.14 -32.66 6.84
CA MET A 320 2.10 -31.86 5.61
C MET A 320 3.01 -30.64 5.74
N GLN A 321 3.90 -30.42 4.77
CA GLN A 321 4.67 -29.17 4.72
C GLN A 321 3.76 -27.99 4.41
N LEU A 322 3.75 -26.98 5.28
CA LEU A 322 3.02 -25.75 5.10
C LEU A 322 3.98 -24.60 4.78
N PRO A 323 3.99 -24.09 3.55
CA PRO A 323 4.70 -22.87 3.23
C PRO A 323 4.29 -21.71 4.14
N GLN A 324 5.25 -20.87 4.54
CA GLN A 324 4.95 -19.71 5.35
C GLN A 324 4.13 -18.69 4.54
N ILE A 325 2.91 -18.42 5.00
CA ILE A 325 2.05 -17.38 4.43
C ILE A 325 1.62 -16.40 5.53
N SER A 326 1.14 -15.22 5.14
CA SER A 326 0.46 -14.30 6.04
C SER A 326 -1.03 -14.66 6.15
N ILE A 327 -1.75 -14.08 7.10
CA ILE A 327 -3.22 -14.22 7.18
C ILE A 327 -3.90 -13.75 5.88
N HIS A 328 -3.33 -12.77 5.17
CA HIS A 328 -3.80 -12.36 3.85
C HIS A 328 -3.56 -13.43 2.78
N GLY A 329 -2.58 -14.31 3.00
CA GLY A 329 -2.34 -15.49 2.17
C GLY A 329 -3.53 -16.45 2.15
N LEU A 330 -4.34 -16.57 3.22
CA LEU A 330 -5.58 -17.35 3.20
C LEU A 330 -6.61 -16.81 2.20
N ARG A 331 -6.71 -15.49 2.07
CA ARG A 331 -7.54 -14.87 1.04
C ARG A 331 -7.00 -15.14 -0.37
N HIS A 332 -5.68 -15.15 -0.54
CA HIS A 332 -5.06 -15.57 -1.80
C HIS A 332 -5.31 -17.05 -2.09
N THR A 333 -5.21 -17.91 -1.08
CA THR A 333 -5.55 -19.34 -1.14
C THR A 333 -7.01 -19.54 -1.59
N HIS A 334 -7.96 -18.82 -0.96
CA HIS A 334 -9.37 -18.81 -1.37
C HIS A 334 -9.56 -18.52 -2.87
N ALA A 335 -8.95 -17.43 -3.35
CA ALA A 335 -9.08 -17.06 -4.75
C ALA A 335 -8.42 -18.08 -5.69
N THR A 336 -7.26 -18.62 -5.32
CA THR A 336 -6.55 -19.65 -6.09
C THR A 336 -7.36 -20.93 -6.19
N ILE A 337 -7.96 -21.39 -5.08
CA ILE A 337 -8.81 -22.60 -5.08
C ILE A 337 -10.01 -22.39 -6.00
N LEU A 338 -10.69 -21.24 -5.94
CA LEU A 338 -11.83 -20.94 -6.81
C LEU A 338 -11.43 -20.92 -8.29
N LEU A 339 -10.30 -20.29 -8.62
CA LEU A 339 -9.79 -20.29 -10.00
C LEU A 339 -9.47 -21.70 -10.50
N LEU A 340 -8.81 -22.53 -9.68
CA LEU A 340 -8.49 -23.92 -10.01
C LEU A 340 -9.75 -24.81 -10.18
N LYS A 341 -10.85 -24.44 -9.51
CA LYS A 341 -12.16 -25.10 -9.69
C LYS A 341 -12.94 -24.55 -10.89
N GLY A 342 -12.37 -23.64 -11.69
CA GLY A 342 -12.98 -23.12 -12.89
C GLY A 342 -13.91 -21.91 -12.70
N GLU A 343 -13.93 -21.30 -11.49
CA GLU A 343 -14.77 -20.13 -11.25
C GLU A 343 -14.31 -18.92 -12.08
N ASN A 344 -15.25 -18.14 -12.55
CA ASN A 344 -14.98 -16.96 -13.38
C ASN A 344 -14.18 -15.90 -12.62
N ALA A 345 -13.07 -15.44 -13.20
CA ALA A 345 -12.20 -14.42 -12.60
C ALA A 345 -12.92 -13.10 -12.24
N LYS A 346 -14.01 -12.76 -12.97
CA LYS A 346 -14.84 -11.59 -12.65
C LYS A 346 -15.64 -11.82 -11.37
N VAL A 347 -16.26 -12.97 -11.21
CA VAL A 347 -17.00 -13.37 -10.00
C VAL A 347 -16.06 -13.37 -8.79
N ILE A 348 -14.88 -13.95 -8.93
CA ILE A 348 -13.85 -13.93 -7.88
C ILE A 348 -13.42 -12.49 -7.55
N SER A 349 -13.20 -11.65 -8.55
CA SER A 349 -12.83 -10.23 -8.38
C SER A 349 -13.89 -9.47 -7.58
N GLU A 350 -15.17 -9.64 -7.91
CA GLU A 350 -16.30 -9.03 -7.20
C GLU A 350 -16.40 -9.55 -5.76
N ARG A 351 -16.34 -10.87 -5.58
CA ARG A 351 -16.33 -11.53 -4.26
C ARG A 351 -15.21 -11.02 -3.35
N LEU A 352 -14.03 -10.78 -3.90
CA LEU A 352 -12.89 -10.22 -3.19
C LEU A 352 -12.99 -8.70 -3.00
N GLY A 353 -13.80 -7.99 -3.76
CA GLY A 353 -13.87 -6.52 -3.76
C GLY A 353 -12.58 -5.90 -4.33
N HIS A 354 -12.11 -6.41 -5.46
CA HIS A 354 -11.06 -5.78 -6.25
C HIS A 354 -11.66 -4.70 -7.15
N THR A 355 -10.94 -3.60 -7.33
CA THR A 355 -11.40 -2.49 -8.18
C THR A 355 -11.37 -2.81 -9.67
N SER A 356 -10.67 -3.86 -10.08
CA SER A 356 -10.68 -4.38 -11.44
C SER A 356 -10.32 -5.87 -11.47
N VAL A 357 -10.85 -6.58 -12.47
CA VAL A 357 -10.53 -8.00 -12.74
C VAL A 357 -9.04 -8.20 -13.01
N LYS A 358 -8.38 -7.18 -13.59
CA LYS A 358 -6.94 -7.20 -13.85
C LYS A 358 -6.12 -7.50 -12.59
N ILE A 359 -6.52 -6.95 -11.43
CA ILE A 359 -5.84 -7.22 -10.15
C ILE A 359 -5.89 -8.72 -9.82
N THR A 360 -7.05 -9.37 -10.04
CA THR A 360 -7.20 -10.80 -9.82
C THR A 360 -6.34 -11.60 -10.78
N LEU A 361 -6.39 -11.29 -12.07
CA LEU A 361 -5.60 -11.98 -13.10
C LEU A 361 -4.08 -11.79 -12.89
N ASP A 362 -3.62 -10.57 -12.62
CA ASP A 362 -2.20 -10.28 -12.39
C ASP A 362 -1.68 -11.00 -11.14
N THR A 363 -2.49 -11.02 -10.05
CA THR A 363 -2.10 -11.67 -8.80
C THR A 363 -2.01 -13.19 -8.93
N TYR A 364 -2.92 -13.81 -9.70
CA TYR A 364 -3.04 -15.26 -9.83
C TYR A 364 -2.59 -15.80 -11.20
N SER A 365 -1.87 -15.01 -11.98
CA SER A 365 -1.33 -15.39 -13.31
C SER A 365 -0.51 -16.68 -13.29
N HIS A 366 0.14 -16.99 -12.17
CA HIS A 366 0.93 -18.20 -11.99
C HIS A 366 0.09 -19.50 -11.96
N VAL A 367 -1.22 -19.40 -11.76
CA VAL A 367 -2.15 -20.53 -11.76
C VAL A 367 -2.67 -20.83 -13.17
N LEU A 368 -2.68 -19.85 -14.07
CA LEU A 368 -3.18 -19.98 -15.44
C LEU A 368 -2.55 -21.12 -16.29
N PRO A 369 -1.26 -21.47 -16.14
CA PRO A 369 -0.69 -22.58 -16.88
C PRO A 369 -1.35 -23.94 -16.60
N SER A 370 -1.78 -24.22 -15.35
CA SER A 370 -2.50 -25.45 -15.01
C SER A 370 -3.91 -25.47 -15.61
N MET A 371 -4.56 -24.31 -15.72
CA MET A 371 -5.88 -24.20 -16.36
C MET A 371 -5.82 -24.45 -17.88
N LYS A 372 -4.72 -24.14 -18.57
CA LYS A 372 -4.54 -24.43 -20.00
C LYS A 372 -4.63 -25.93 -20.30
N LYS A 373 -4.06 -26.78 -19.43
CA LYS A 373 -4.16 -28.21 -19.56
C LYS A 373 -5.60 -28.71 -19.39
N GLN A 374 -6.30 -28.18 -18.35
CA GLN A 374 -7.71 -28.49 -18.13
C GLN A 374 -8.59 -28.07 -19.31
N THR A 375 -8.26 -26.95 -19.99
CA THR A 375 -8.98 -26.52 -21.20
C THR A 375 -8.79 -27.51 -22.36
N ALA A 376 -7.60 -28.08 -22.53
CA ALA A 376 -7.36 -29.12 -23.52
C ALA A 376 -8.18 -30.38 -23.19
N ASP A 377 -8.14 -30.83 -21.92
CA ASP A 377 -8.90 -31.98 -21.45
C ASP A 377 -10.42 -31.80 -21.64
N LEU A 378 -10.94 -30.54 -21.47
CA LEU A 378 -12.34 -30.22 -21.73
C LEU A 378 -12.69 -30.35 -23.23
N LEU A 379 -11.79 -29.93 -24.14
CA LEU A 379 -11.98 -30.05 -25.57
C LEU A 379 -11.93 -31.51 -25.99
N ASP A 380 -11.02 -32.31 -25.44
CA ASP A 380 -10.97 -33.73 -25.67
C ASP A 380 -12.30 -34.41 -25.30
N ASN A 381 -12.93 -34.03 -24.18
CA ASN A 381 -14.22 -34.56 -23.77
C ASN A 381 -15.39 -34.16 -24.72
N VAL A 382 -15.30 -32.99 -25.37
CA VAL A 382 -16.33 -32.54 -26.36
C VAL A 382 -16.15 -33.23 -27.68
N PHE A 383 -14.94 -33.64 -28.04
CA PHE A 383 -14.59 -34.22 -29.34
C PHE A 383 -14.31 -35.72 -29.30
N ASN A 384 -14.49 -36.38 -28.13
CA ASN A 384 -14.24 -37.83 -27.98
C ASN A 384 -15.14 -38.72 -28.89
N ASP A 385 -16.17 -38.14 -29.55
CA ASP A 385 -17.08 -38.85 -30.49
C ASP A 385 -16.70 -38.60 -31.96
N ILE A 386 -15.56 -37.97 -32.25
CA ILE A 386 -15.02 -37.75 -33.60
C ILE A 386 -13.83 -38.69 -33.85
#